data_be769ff82ff78b37f2a19548cb747ae0
#
_entry.id   be769ff82ff78b37f2a19548cb747ae0
#
_cell.length_a   1.000
_cell.length_b   1.000
_cell.length_c   1.000
_cell.angle_alpha   90.00
_cell.angle_beta   90.00
_cell.angle_gamma   90.00
#
_symmetry.space_group_name_H-M   'P 1'
#
loop_
_entity.id
_entity.type
_entity.pdbx_description
1 polymer ?
#
loop_
_entity_poly.entity_id
_entity_poly.type
_entity_poly.pdbx_seq_one_letter_code
_entity_poly.pdbx_strand_id
1 'polypeptide(L)'
;MYQYINKIVTIIFVHNWIAILYFNFKKLPFKQAIKLPFDFYYKVRFKNLKGKIIIKNENIHRGMIKIGGRGSEMFPRNPVIIDISGTWIIKGITEVGIGSYIHVASSATLTTGNKVKLGALNKLYCEKSITLGDEIAFSWECQIFDTNFHYMKDLLSNKILEKDTLINIGSFNWIGNRCSIMKGTITPNNVIIASNSLCNKDYSLTPEFSVLAGSPAKVVKNIKRLFEGTDI
;
A
#
# COMPACT_ATOMS: atom_id res chain seq x y z
N MET A 1 -13.23 20.75 -29.43
CA MET A 1 -13.43 21.75 -28.38
C MET A 1 -13.98 21.14 -27.09
N TYR A 2 -15.11 20.44 -27.12
CA TYR A 2 -15.76 19.82 -25.95
C TYR A 2 -14.84 18.84 -25.18
N GLN A 3 -14.08 17.98 -25.86
CA GLN A 3 -13.14 17.06 -25.24
C GLN A 3 -11.96 17.76 -24.53
N TYR A 4 -11.51 18.90 -25.06
CA TYR A 4 -10.45 19.68 -24.43
C TYR A 4 -10.95 20.41 -23.18
N ILE A 5 -12.16 20.95 -23.19
CA ILE A 5 -12.78 21.61 -22.06
C ILE A 5 -13.02 20.59 -20.92
N ASN A 6 -13.57 19.41 -21.23
CA ASN A 6 -13.73 18.34 -20.26
C ASN A 6 -12.39 17.88 -19.66
N LYS A 7 -11.33 17.83 -20.45
CA LYS A 7 -10.00 17.46 -19.97
C LYS A 7 -9.42 18.53 -19.02
N ILE A 8 -9.60 19.80 -19.30
CA ILE A 8 -9.18 20.92 -18.45
C ILE A 8 -10.00 20.94 -17.15
N VAL A 9 -11.31 20.82 -17.23
CA VAL A 9 -12.22 20.76 -16.07
C VAL A 9 -11.84 19.56 -15.19
N THR A 10 -11.59 18.38 -15.78
CA THR A 10 -11.17 17.20 -15.04
C THR A 10 -9.82 17.44 -14.34
N ILE A 11 -8.86 18.07 -14.99
CA ILE A 11 -7.55 18.38 -14.39
C ILE A 11 -7.70 19.33 -13.20
N ILE A 12 -8.57 20.34 -13.29
CA ILE A 12 -8.73 21.34 -12.23
C ILE A 12 -9.50 20.78 -11.03
N PHE A 13 -10.57 20.02 -11.25
CA PHE A 13 -11.48 19.58 -10.18
C PHE A 13 -11.18 18.21 -9.58
N VAL A 14 -10.44 17.35 -10.28
CA VAL A 14 -10.08 16.02 -9.79
C VAL A 14 -8.77 16.06 -9.00
N HIS A 15 -7.80 16.88 -9.42
CA HIS A 15 -6.54 17.03 -8.71
C HIS A 15 -6.66 18.03 -7.55
N ASN A 16 -6.23 17.63 -6.38
CA ASN A 16 -6.17 18.52 -5.21
C ASN A 16 -4.85 19.31 -5.21
N TRP A 17 -4.82 20.40 -5.98
CA TRP A 17 -3.63 21.21 -6.17
C TRP A 17 -3.04 21.77 -4.88
N ILE A 18 -3.87 22.12 -3.92
CA ILE A 18 -3.42 22.61 -2.60
C ILE A 18 -2.63 21.50 -1.89
N ALA A 19 -3.18 20.29 -1.85
CA ALA A 19 -2.51 19.14 -1.26
C ALA A 19 -1.23 18.76 -2.02
N ILE A 20 -1.24 18.81 -3.36
CA ILE A 20 -0.09 18.52 -4.21
C ILE A 20 1.06 19.45 -3.86
N LEU A 21 0.84 20.77 -3.92
CA LEU A 21 1.89 21.75 -3.62
C LEU A 21 2.34 21.64 -2.17
N TYR A 22 1.41 21.66 -1.22
CA TYR A 22 1.72 21.58 0.20
C TYR A 22 2.57 20.36 0.53
N PHE A 23 2.15 19.16 0.13
CA PHE A 23 2.83 17.92 0.51
C PHE A 23 4.22 17.80 -0.12
N ASN A 24 4.34 18.05 -1.43
CA ASN A 24 5.62 17.94 -2.12
C ASN A 24 6.67 18.88 -1.52
N PHE A 25 6.34 20.17 -1.32
CA PHE A 25 7.29 21.13 -0.76
C PHE A 25 7.52 20.98 0.75
N LYS A 26 6.55 20.43 1.49
CA LYS A 26 6.69 20.12 2.92
C LYS A 26 7.56 18.90 3.18
N LYS A 27 7.52 17.89 2.29
CA LYS A 27 8.06 16.56 2.59
C LYS A 27 9.28 16.17 1.79
N LEU A 28 9.58 16.85 0.71
CA LEU A 28 10.66 16.47 -0.19
C LEU A 28 11.72 17.58 -0.29
N PRO A 29 12.98 17.22 -0.58
CA PRO A 29 14.00 18.20 -0.96
C PRO A 29 13.53 18.99 -2.18
N PHE A 30 13.90 20.27 -2.26
CA PHE A 30 13.43 21.20 -3.31
C PHE A 30 13.58 20.64 -4.73
N LYS A 31 14.75 20.05 -5.05
CA LYS A 31 15.02 19.44 -6.37
C LYS A 31 14.04 18.30 -6.75
N GLN A 32 13.45 17.64 -5.76
CA GLN A 32 12.42 16.62 -5.99
C GLN A 32 11.03 17.26 -5.97
N ALA A 33 10.78 18.17 -5.04
CA ALA A 33 9.49 18.84 -4.86
C ALA A 33 9.00 19.56 -6.12
N ILE A 34 9.86 20.25 -6.84
CA ILE A 34 9.52 20.97 -8.09
C ILE A 34 9.03 20.04 -9.21
N LYS A 35 9.39 18.75 -9.16
CA LYS A 35 8.90 17.72 -10.09
C LYS A 35 7.50 17.23 -9.75
N LEU A 36 6.95 17.62 -8.60
CA LEU A 36 5.61 17.25 -8.10
C LEU A 36 5.33 15.74 -8.18
N PRO A 37 6.21 14.87 -7.62
CA PRO A 37 6.03 13.43 -7.74
C PRO A 37 4.77 12.93 -7.06
N PHE A 38 4.31 13.52 -5.95
CA PHE A 38 3.04 13.20 -5.34
C PHE A 38 1.91 13.94 -6.03
N ASP A 39 0.92 13.20 -6.47
CA ASP A 39 -0.33 13.68 -7.02
C ASP A 39 -1.51 13.21 -6.16
N PHE A 40 -2.34 14.12 -5.73
CA PHE A 40 -3.48 13.86 -4.86
C PHE A 40 -4.77 14.09 -5.62
N TYR A 41 -5.65 13.10 -5.56
CA TYR A 41 -6.96 13.14 -6.17
C TYR A 41 -8.03 13.36 -5.10
N TYR A 42 -9.00 14.24 -5.37
CA TYR A 42 -10.10 14.53 -4.46
C TYR A 42 -9.68 14.97 -3.06
N LYS A 43 -10.35 14.47 -2.03
CA LYS A 43 -10.09 14.82 -0.63
C LYS A 43 -8.97 13.95 -0.05
N VAL A 44 -7.99 14.58 0.56
CA VAL A 44 -6.95 13.94 1.37
C VAL A 44 -6.96 14.57 2.75
N ARG A 45 -6.72 13.75 3.78
CA ARG A 45 -6.56 14.19 5.16
C ARG A 45 -5.16 13.85 5.65
N PHE A 46 -4.37 14.88 5.92
CA PHE A 46 -3.07 14.75 6.56
C PHE A 46 -3.27 14.74 8.08
N LYS A 47 -3.25 13.56 8.71
CA LYS A 47 -3.39 13.42 10.16
C LYS A 47 -2.08 13.73 10.87
N ASN A 48 -0.98 13.20 10.35
CA ASN A 48 0.38 13.48 10.83
C ASN A 48 1.37 13.42 9.67
N LEU A 49 2.28 14.37 9.65
CA LEU A 49 3.35 14.47 8.66
C LEU A 49 4.72 14.76 9.32
N LYS A 50 4.94 14.29 10.57
CA LYS A 50 6.24 14.47 11.25
C LYS A 50 7.33 13.57 10.68
N GLY A 51 6.94 12.40 10.14
CA GLY A 51 7.85 11.40 9.59
C GLY A 51 8.59 11.84 8.32
N LYS A 52 9.38 10.94 7.77
CA LYS A 52 10.22 11.17 6.58
C LYS A 52 9.61 10.48 5.36
N ILE A 53 9.69 11.15 4.20
CA ILE A 53 9.43 10.56 2.89
C ILE A 53 10.75 10.52 2.12
N ILE A 54 11.13 9.34 1.65
CA ILE A 54 12.38 9.13 0.92
C ILE A 54 12.06 8.50 -0.42
N ILE A 55 12.24 9.22 -1.52
CA ILE A 55 12.10 8.66 -2.87
C ILE A 55 13.48 8.18 -3.32
N LYS A 56 13.64 6.86 -3.43
CA LYS A 56 14.84 6.18 -3.94
C LYS A 56 14.62 5.78 -5.40
N ASN A 57 14.57 6.77 -6.29
CA ASN A 57 14.43 6.57 -7.73
C ASN A 57 15.14 7.70 -8.47
N GLU A 58 15.89 7.38 -9.52
CA GLU A 58 16.59 8.37 -10.33
C GLU A 58 15.64 9.11 -11.26
N ASN A 59 14.60 8.44 -11.73
CA ASN A 59 13.62 8.96 -12.69
C ASN A 59 12.39 9.54 -11.98
N ILE A 60 12.60 10.54 -11.12
CA ILE A 60 11.48 11.23 -10.47
C ILE A 60 10.75 12.10 -11.49
N HIS A 61 9.46 11.88 -11.65
CA HIS A 61 8.59 12.62 -12.54
C HIS A 61 7.26 12.97 -11.87
N ARG A 62 6.51 13.88 -12.50
CA ARG A 62 5.22 14.33 -12.01
C ARG A 62 4.24 13.14 -11.90
N GLY A 63 3.57 13.05 -10.76
CA GLY A 63 2.50 12.08 -10.54
C GLY A 63 2.95 10.62 -10.52
N MET A 64 4.24 10.34 -10.26
CA MET A 64 4.69 8.97 -10.07
C MET A 64 4.09 8.31 -8.83
N ILE A 65 3.64 9.10 -7.86
CA ILE A 65 2.97 8.64 -6.64
C ILE A 65 1.57 9.24 -6.62
N LYS A 66 0.57 8.42 -6.91
CA LYS A 66 -0.84 8.84 -7.01
C LYS A 66 -1.60 8.43 -5.76
N ILE A 67 -2.22 9.39 -5.10
CA ILE A 67 -2.95 9.18 -3.85
C ILE A 67 -4.42 9.56 -4.04
N GLY A 68 -5.33 8.65 -3.75
CA GLY A 68 -6.77 8.85 -3.89
C GLY A 68 -7.27 8.71 -5.32
N GLY A 69 -6.49 8.04 -6.19
CA GLY A 69 -6.75 7.90 -7.63
C GLY A 69 -8.18 7.46 -7.94
N ARG A 70 -8.54 7.50 -9.21
CA ARG A 70 -9.89 7.25 -9.72
C ARG A 70 -10.49 6.00 -9.10
N GLY A 71 -11.31 6.18 -8.07
CA GLY A 71 -12.18 5.13 -7.59
C GLY A 71 -13.19 4.78 -8.69
N SER A 72 -13.56 3.53 -8.78
CA SER A 72 -14.77 3.12 -9.48
C SER A 72 -15.98 3.74 -8.77
N GLU A 73 -17.09 3.97 -9.47
CA GLU A 73 -18.37 4.42 -8.86
C GLU A 73 -18.86 3.46 -7.76
N MET A 74 -18.30 2.26 -7.74
CA MET A 74 -18.54 1.23 -6.71
C MET A 74 -18.08 1.65 -5.31
N PHE A 75 -17.20 2.66 -5.19
CA PHE A 75 -16.65 3.07 -3.90
C PHE A 75 -17.08 4.50 -3.52
N PRO A 76 -17.41 4.75 -2.23
CA PRO A 76 -17.68 6.10 -1.76
C PRO A 76 -16.42 6.97 -1.89
N ARG A 77 -16.59 8.24 -2.20
CA ARG A 77 -15.50 9.22 -2.32
C ARG A 77 -14.98 9.66 -0.95
N ASN A 78 -14.57 8.70 -0.14
CA ASN A 78 -13.94 8.95 1.15
C ASN A 78 -12.53 9.52 0.98
N PRO A 79 -12.08 10.41 1.86
CA PRO A 79 -10.72 10.93 1.82
C PRO A 79 -9.70 9.81 2.06
N VAL A 80 -8.55 9.88 1.38
CA VAL A 80 -7.37 9.12 1.83
C VAL A 80 -6.81 9.79 3.06
N ILE A 81 -6.43 8.99 4.07
CA ILE A 81 -5.82 9.48 5.30
C ILE A 81 -4.34 9.11 5.29
N ILE A 82 -3.48 10.12 5.43
CA ILE A 82 -2.03 9.98 5.53
C ILE A 82 -1.59 10.35 6.95
N ASP A 83 -1.02 9.38 7.66
CA ASP A 83 -0.59 9.47 9.06
C ASP A 83 0.83 8.92 9.17
N ILE A 84 1.84 9.76 8.93
CA ILE A 84 3.23 9.33 8.85
C ILE A 84 4.06 10.05 9.91
N SER A 85 4.46 9.27 10.91
CA SER A 85 5.40 9.69 11.97
C SER A 85 6.79 9.10 11.78
N GLY A 86 6.89 7.92 11.15
CA GLY A 86 8.11 7.19 10.82
C GLY A 86 8.65 7.48 9.42
N THR A 87 9.13 6.46 8.74
CA THR A 87 9.75 6.61 7.42
C THR A 87 8.97 5.85 6.35
N TRP A 88 8.64 6.52 5.25
CA TRP A 88 8.15 5.85 4.04
C TRP A 88 9.19 5.97 2.93
N ILE A 89 9.76 4.83 2.53
CA ILE A 89 10.72 4.69 1.43
C ILE A 89 9.96 4.26 0.18
N ILE A 90 10.09 5.03 -0.90
CA ILE A 90 9.39 4.79 -2.17
C ILE A 90 10.43 4.56 -3.24
N LYS A 91 10.42 3.38 -3.87
CA LYS A 91 11.40 3.00 -4.90
C LYS A 91 10.92 3.24 -6.32
N GLY A 92 9.63 3.52 -6.51
CA GLY A 92 9.09 3.72 -7.85
C GLY A 92 7.63 4.18 -7.86
N ILE A 93 6.92 3.85 -8.93
CA ILE A 93 5.51 4.19 -9.10
C ILE A 93 4.70 3.56 -7.97
N THR A 94 3.88 4.38 -7.34
CA THR A 94 3.01 3.93 -6.25
C THR A 94 1.63 4.54 -6.43
N GLU A 95 0.59 3.72 -6.36
CA GLU A 95 -0.80 4.15 -6.43
C GLU A 95 -1.54 3.72 -5.16
N VAL A 96 -2.27 4.65 -4.55
CA VAL A 96 -3.12 4.41 -3.38
C VAL A 96 -4.53 4.83 -3.72
N GLY A 97 -5.45 3.89 -3.66
CA GLY A 97 -6.86 4.10 -4.00
C GLY A 97 -7.62 4.94 -2.97
N ILE A 98 -8.76 5.43 -3.42
CA ILE A 98 -9.66 6.28 -2.64
C ILE A 98 -10.07 5.64 -1.31
N GLY A 99 -10.24 6.43 -0.26
CA GLY A 99 -10.69 5.98 1.06
C GLY A 99 -9.67 5.14 1.84
N SER A 100 -8.45 4.98 1.33
CA SER A 100 -7.41 4.22 2.02
C SER A 100 -6.82 4.98 3.21
N TYR A 101 -6.27 4.22 4.15
CA TYR A 101 -5.56 4.72 5.33
C TYR A 101 -4.13 4.21 5.33
N ILE A 102 -3.16 5.12 5.36
CA ILE A 102 -1.73 4.79 5.47
C ILE A 102 -1.22 5.34 6.79
N HIS A 103 -0.84 4.45 7.69
CA HIS A 103 -0.21 4.78 8.96
C HIS A 103 1.20 4.22 9.03
N VAL A 104 2.15 5.06 9.47
CA VAL A 104 3.53 4.66 9.76
C VAL A 104 3.94 5.26 11.10
N ALA A 105 4.11 4.42 12.11
CA ALA A 105 4.50 4.81 13.46
C ALA A 105 5.92 5.41 13.51
N SER A 106 6.25 6.12 14.57
CA SER A 106 7.49 6.92 14.67
C SER A 106 8.79 6.14 14.48
N SER A 107 8.83 4.88 14.93
CA SER A 107 9.98 3.97 14.76
C SER A 107 9.87 3.05 13.54
N ALA A 108 8.75 3.10 12.81
CA ALA A 108 8.43 2.18 11.75
C ALA A 108 8.99 2.62 10.39
N THR A 109 9.17 1.62 9.53
CA THR A 109 9.55 1.85 8.13
C THR A 109 8.60 1.11 7.19
N LEU A 110 7.89 1.88 6.35
CA LEU A 110 7.18 1.37 5.19
C LEU A 110 8.09 1.47 3.97
N THR A 111 8.26 0.39 3.23
CA THR A 111 8.96 0.39 1.94
C THR A 111 8.01 -0.05 0.85
N THR A 112 7.87 0.75 -0.20
CA THR A 112 7.16 0.37 -1.43
C THR A 112 8.14 0.28 -2.58
N GLY A 113 8.10 -0.83 -3.30
CA GLY A 113 8.85 -1.09 -4.53
C GLY A 113 8.37 -0.23 -5.70
N ASN A 114 8.68 -0.68 -6.90
CA ASN A 114 8.18 -0.05 -8.13
C ASN A 114 6.85 -0.68 -8.57
N LYS A 115 5.94 0.14 -9.10
CA LYS A 115 4.59 -0.27 -9.56
C LYS A 115 3.76 -0.96 -8.47
N VAL A 116 3.78 -0.40 -7.26
CA VAL A 116 2.92 -0.88 -6.17
C VAL A 116 1.56 -0.21 -6.26
N LYS A 117 0.50 -1.01 -6.27
CA LYS A 117 -0.88 -0.56 -6.35
C LYS A 117 -1.68 -1.04 -5.14
N LEU A 118 -2.19 -0.13 -4.37
CA LEU A 118 -3.17 -0.35 -3.32
C LEU A 118 -4.53 0.13 -3.84
N GLY A 119 -5.47 -0.77 -4.02
CA GLY A 119 -6.83 -0.44 -4.45
C GLY A 119 -7.59 0.44 -3.45
N ALA A 120 -8.88 0.61 -3.66
CA ALA A 120 -9.71 1.46 -2.79
C ALA A 120 -9.90 0.86 -1.38
N LEU A 121 -10.08 1.71 -0.38
CA LEU A 121 -10.47 1.35 0.99
C LEU A 121 -9.47 0.43 1.72
N ASN A 122 -8.22 0.37 1.26
CA ASN A 122 -7.19 -0.40 1.95
C ASN A 122 -6.72 0.29 3.23
N LYS A 123 -6.41 -0.51 4.24
CA LYS A 123 -5.87 -0.05 5.52
C LYS A 123 -4.47 -0.63 5.70
N LEU A 124 -3.46 0.23 5.66
CA LEU A 124 -2.08 -0.13 5.94
C LEU A 124 -1.67 0.50 7.28
N TYR A 125 -1.27 -0.34 8.21
CA TYR A 125 -0.87 0.07 9.56
C TYR A 125 0.50 -0.52 9.89
N CYS A 126 1.53 0.33 9.86
CA CYS A 126 2.92 -0.05 10.04
C CYS A 126 3.44 0.46 11.39
N GLU A 127 3.64 -0.46 12.34
CA GLU A 127 4.20 -0.21 13.66
C GLU A 127 5.69 -0.59 13.76
N LYS A 128 6.15 -1.53 12.93
CA LYS A 128 7.53 -2.02 12.90
C LYS A 128 8.13 -1.90 11.50
N SER A 129 7.70 -2.74 10.58
CA SER A 129 8.24 -2.74 9.21
C SER A 129 7.32 -3.46 8.23
N ILE A 130 6.92 -2.76 7.17
CA ILE A 130 6.21 -3.36 6.05
C ILE A 130 7.01 -3.10 4.78
N THR A 131 7.37 -4.18 4.08
CA THR A 131 8.01 -4.12 2.77
C THR A 131 7.09 -4.73 1.73
N LEU A 132 6.81 -3.95 0.69
CA LEU A 132 6.10 -4.38 -0.50
C LEU A 132 7.10 -4.37 -1.66
N GLY A 133 7.30 -5.51 -2.31
CA GLY A 133 8.18 -5.66 -3.47
C GLY A 133 7.72 -4.90 -4.71
N ASP A 134 8.24 -5.24 -5.87
CA ASP A 134 7.88 -4.59 -7.12
C ASP A 134 6.63 -5.24 -7.75
N GLU A 135 5.89 -4.48 -8.53
CA GLU A 135 4.72 -4.96 -9.30
C GLU A 135 3.68 -5.71 -8.46
N ILE A 136 3.38 -5.14 -7.29
CA ILE A 136 2.36 -5.68 -6.39
C ILE A 136 1.04 -4.97 -6.60
N ALA A 137 -0.06 -5.76 -6.66
CA ALA A 137 -1.40 -5.22 -6.70
C ALA A 137 -2.26 -5.77 -5.56
N PHE A 138 -2.67 -4.89 -4.66
CA PHE A 138 -3.75 -5.13 -3.72
C PHE A 138 -5.07 -4.68 -4.34
N SER A 139 -6.06 -5.55 -4.33
CA SER A 139 -7.43 -5.17 -4.66
C SER A 139 -7.99 -4.23 -3.58
N TRP A 140 -9.27 -4.18 -3.36
CA TRP A 140 -9.92 -3.25 -2.45
C TRP A 140 -10.25 -3.89 -1.09
N GLU A 141 -10.43 -3.04 -0.06
CA GLU A 141 -10.83 -3.42 1.30
C GLU A 141 -9.87 -4.39 2.02
N CYS A 142 -8.59 -4.40 1.65
CA CYS A 142 -7.59 -5.21 2.36
C CYS A 142 -7.08 -4.51 3.61
N GLN A 143 -6.64 -5.32 4.58
CA GLN A 143 -5.95 -4.89 5.79
C GLN A 143 -4.50 -5.40 5.76
N ILE A 144 -3.54 -4.53 6.07
CA ILE A 144 -2.11 -4.85 6.07
C ILE A 144 -1.57 -4.32 7.40
N PHE A 145 -1.51 -5.18 8.43
CA PHE A 145 -1.17 -4.79 9.79
C PHE A 145 -0.01 -5.62 10.32
N ASP A 146 1.13 -5.01 10.57
CA ASP A 146 2.29 -5.65 11.16
C ASP A 146 2.23 -5.71 12.71
N THR A 147 1.08 -5.45 13.26
CA THR A 147 0.81 -5.34 14.70
C THR A 147 -0.49 -6.07 15.10
N ASN A 148 -0.53 -6.56 16.33
CA ASN A 148 -1.76 -6.98 17.00
C ASN A 148 -2.39 -5.86 17.84
N PHE A 149 -1.79 -4.66 17.88
CA PHE A 149 -2.16 -3.51 18.74
C PHE A 149 -2.04 -3.76 20.24
N HIS A 150 -2.07 -5.00 20.69
CA HIS A 150 -2.05 -5.41 22.09
C HIS A 150 -1.00 -6.48 22.36
N TYR A 151 -0.41 -6.45 23.55
CA TYR A 151 0.41 -7.54 24.04
C TYR A 151 -0.49 -8.70 24.46
N MET A 152 -0.06 -9.93 24.18
CA MET A 152 -0.68 -11.14 24.62
C MET A 152 0.32 -11.96 25.42
N LYS A 153 -0.15 -12.70 26.43
CA LYS A 153 0.66 -13.62 27.20
C LYS A 153 0.29 -15.05 26.81
N ASP A 154 1.28 -15.82 26.41
CA ASP A 154 1.14 -17.26 26.26
C ASP A 154 1.14 -17.92 27.65
N LEU A 155 0.03 -18.53 28.03
CA LEU A 155 -0.13 -19.13 29.34
C LEU A 155 0.66 -20.44 29.50
N LEU A 156 1.00 -21.12 28.42
CA LEU A 156 1.80 -22.35 28.46
C LEU A 156 3.26 -22.06 28.71
N SER A 157 3.82 -21.13 27.97
CA SER A 157 5.23 -20.72 28.10
C SER A 157 5.45 -19.59 29.12
N ASN A 158 4.38 -18.98 29.64
CA ASN A 158 4.38 -17.82 30.54
C ASN A 158 5.07 -16.57 29.95
N LYS A 159 5.22 -16.51 28.61
CA LYS A 159 5.93 -15.44 27.89
C LYS A 159 4.96 -14.41 27.33
N ILE A 160 5.37 -13.12 27.33
CA ILE A 160 4.68 -12.08 26.59
C ILE A 160 5.09 -12.19 25.12
N LEU A 161 4.09 -12.32 24.25
CA LEU A 161 4.30 -12.43 22.80
C LEU A 161 4.61 -11.06 22.20
N GLU A 162 5.44 -11.04 21.16
CA GLU A 162 5.72 -9.81 20.43
C GLU A 162 4.43 -9.23 19.83
N LYS A 163 4.21 -7.93 20.10
CA LYS A 163 3.05 -7.19 19.57
C LYS A 163 3.21 -7.00 18.05
N ASP A 164 4.40 -6.63 17.60
CA ASP A 164 4.68 -6.19 16.24
C ASP A 164 5.72 -7.12 15.58
N THR A 165 5.43 -7.59 14.36
CA THR A 165 6.33 -8.46 13.58
C THR A 165 6.27 -8.05 12.12
N LEU A 166 7.42 -7.92 11.47
CA LEU A 166 7.52 -7.44 10.09
C LEU A 166 6.59 -8.19 9.11
N ILE A 167 6.19 -7.47 8.06
CA ILE A 167 5.54 -8.02 6.86
C ILE A 167 6.48 -7.81 5.69
N ASN A 168 6.68 -8.87 4.89
CA ASN A 168 7.46 -8.79 3.66
C ASN A 168 6.71 -9.49 2.51
N ILE A 169 6.18 -8.73 1.58
CA ILE A 169 5.47 -9.24 0.41
C ILE A 169 6.42 -9.21 -0.78
N GLY A 170 6.69 -10.39 -1.35
CA GLY A 170 7.53 -10.55 -2.53
C GLY A 170 7.00 -9.82 -3.76
N SER A 171 7.81 -9.69 -4.80
CA SER A 171 7.43 -9.02 -6.05
C SER A 171 6.43 -9.84 -6.87
N PHE A 172 5.69 -9.17 -7.78
CA PHE A 172 4.73 -9.78 -8.69
C PHE A 172 3.58 -10.53 -7.99
N ASN A 173 3.19 -10.06 -6.81
CA ASN A 173 2.11 -10.66 -6.05
C ASN A 173 0.79 -9.92 -6.31
N TRP A 174 -0.27 -10.68 -6.53
CA TRP A 174 -1.63 -10.13 -6.56
C TRP A 174 -2.42 -10.55 -5.33
N ILE A 175 -2.98 -9.59 -4.64
CA ILE A 175 -3.76 -9.79 -3.45
C ILE A 175 -5.22 -9.43 -3.75
N GLY A 176 -6.08 -10.43 -3.71
CA GLY A 176 -7.52 -10.29 -3.90
C GLY A 176 -8.16 -9.37 -2.86
N ASN A 177 -9.40 -8.98 -3.09
CA ASN A 177 -10.10 -8.07 -2.20
C ASN A 177 -10.41 -8.69 -0.84
N ARG A 178 -10.54 -7.83 0.20
CA ARG A 178 -10.88 -8.20 1.57
C ARG A 178 -9.90 -9.18 2.21
N CYS A 179 -8.65 -9.20 1.74
CA CYS A 179 -7.62 -10.00 2.38
C CYS A 179 -7.10 -9.30 3.64
N SER A 180 -6.76 -10.12 4.65
CA SER A 180 -6.08 -9.69 5.86
C SER A 180 -4.64 -10.20 5.82
N ILE A 181 -3.70 -9.28 5.68
CA ILE A 181 -2.25 -9.54 5.73
C ILE A 181 -1.77 -9.08 7.09
N MET A 182 -1.54 -10.04 7.97
CA MET A 182 -1.24 -9.77 9.36
C MET A 182 0.26 -9.93 9.65
N LYS A 183 0.69 -9.46 10.79
CA LYS A 183 2.08 -9.53 11.25
C LYS A 183 2.71 -10.90 11.04
N GLY A 184 4.00 -10.91 10.67
CA GLY A 184 4.74 -12.13 10.38
C GLY A 184 4.46 -12.73 8.99
N THR A 185 3.65 -12.08 8.16
CA THR A 185 3.43 -12.54 6.78
C THR A 185 4.65 -12.26 5.93
N ILE A 186 5.24 -13.31 5.37
CA ILE A 186 6.30 -13.26 4.38
C ILE A 186 5.84 -14.09 3.18
N THR A 187 5.87 -13.53 1.97
CA THR A 187 5.54 -14.27 0.75
C THR A 187 6.73 -14.28 -0.21
N PRO A 188 6.94 -15.35 -0.98
CA PRO A 188 7.87 -15.33 -2.10
C PRO A 188 7.32 -14.46 -3.25
N ASN A 189 8.07 -14.36 -4.34
CA ASN A 189 7.60 -13.70 -5.55
C ASN A 189 6.51 -14.53 -6.25
N ASN A 190 5.75 -13.88 -7.15
CA ASN A 190 4.78 -14.53 -8.05
C ASN A 190 3.71 -15.35 -7.32
N VAL A 191 3.15 -14.82 -6.23
CA VAL A 191 2.08 -15.50 -5.48
C VAL A 191 0.76 -14.74 -5.65
N ILE A 192 -0.32 -15.47 -5.79
CA ILE A 192 -1.68 -14.95 -5.75
C ILE A 192 -2.30 -15.27 -4.40
N ILE A 193 -2.84 -14.26 -3.72
CA ILE A 193 -3.65 -14.44 -2.51
C ILE A 193 -5.11 -14.21 -2.90
N ALA A 194 -5.91 -15.28 -2.81
CA ALA A 194 -7.33 -15.23 -3.19
C ALA A 194 -8.14 -14.34 -2.23
N SER A 195 -9.21 -13.76 -2.74
CA SER A 195 -10.10 -12.88 -1.96
C SER A 195 -10.56 -13.50 -0.63
N ASN A 196 -10.77 -12.67 0.39
CA ASN A 196 -11.20 -13.06 1.74
C ASN A 196 -10.23 -14.01 2.47
N SER A 197 -8.94 -13.96 2.13
CA SER A 197 -7.93 -14.80 2.77
C SER A 197 -7.24 -14.12 3.94
N LEU A 198 -6.83 -14.90 4.95
CA LEU A 198 -6.04 -14.47 6.09
C LEU A 198 -4.62 -15.02 5.98
N CYS A 199 -3.64 -14.15 5.72
CA CYS A 199 -2.21 -14.46 5.81
C CYS A 199 -1.65 -13.94 7.13
N ASN A 200 -1.08 -14.82 7.95
CA ASN A 200 -0.61 -14.52 9.30
C ASN A 200 0.64 -15.29 9.70
N LYS A 201 1.41 -15.77 8.73
CA LYS A 201 2.64 -16.55 8.95
C LYS A 201 3.64 -16.36 7.81
N ASP A 202 4.79 -16.98 7.95
CA ASP A 202 5.79 -17.07 6.90
C ASP A 202 5.37 -18.11 5.84
N TYR A 203 5.28 -17.65 4.59
CA TYR A 203 5.01 -18.43 3.38
C TYR A 203 6.23 -18.47 2.45
N SER A 204 7.43 -18.05 2.89
CA SER A 204 8.62 -17.94 2.04
C SER A 204 9.02 -19.26 1.36
N LEU A 205 8.68 -20.39 1.98
CA LEU A 205 8.92 -21.72 1.42
C LEU A 205 7.83 -22.18 0.44
N THR A 206 6.80 -21.38 0.22
CA THR A 206 5.76 -21.68 -0.78
C THR A 206 6.37 -21.57 -2.17
N PRO A 207 6.15 -22.54 -3.07
CA PRO A 207 6.63 -22.43 -4.44
C PRO A 207 6.04 -21.23 -5.16
N GLU A 208 6.81 -20.58 -6.01
CA GLU A 208 6.32 -19.50 -6.86
C GLU A 208 5.14 -19.96 -7.73
N PHE A 209 4.34 -19.01 -8.18
CA PHE A 209 3.10 -19.21 -8.96
C PHE A 209 2.01 -19.96 -8.19
N SER A 210 2.15 -20.06 -6.86
CA SER A 210 1.14 -20.67 -6.01
C SER A 210 -0.03 -19.72 -5.75
N VAL A 211 -1.18 -20.32 -5.49
CA VAL A 211 -2.36 -19.61 -4.97
C VAL A 211 -2.53 -19.92 -3.49
N LEU A 212 -2.56 -18.89 -2.67
CA LEU A 212 -2.89 -18.97 -1.24
C LEU A 212 -4.37 -18.62 -1.05
N ALA A 213 -5.12 -19.43 -0.32
CA ALA A 213 -6.53 -19.16 -0.06
C ALA A 213 -6.97 -19.66 1.31
N GLY A 214 -7.99 -19.01 1.87
CA GLY A 214 -8.66 -19.41 3.11
C GLY A 214 -8.28 -18.61 4.34
N SER A 215 -8.85 -18.97 5.49
CA SER A 215 -8.63 -18.33 6.79
C SER A 215 -8.39 -19.40 7.87
N PRO A 216 -7.13 -19.68 8.27
CA PRO A 216 -5.87 -19.12 7.71
C PRO A 216 -5.57 -19.61 6.29
N ALA A 217 -4.84 -18.80 5.52
CA ALA A 217 -4.51 -19.12 4.13
C ALA A 217 -3.55 -20.32 4.03
N LYS A 218 -3.82 -21.17 3.04
CA LYS A 218 -3.02 -22.35 2.69
C LYS A 218 -2.80 -22.38 1.18
N VAL A 219 -1.76 -23.08 0.74
CA VAL A 219 -1.54 -23.34 -0.69
C VAL A 219 -2.67 -24.16 -1.25
N VAL A 220 -3.31 -23.67 -2.32
CA VAL A 220 -4.29 -24.45 -3.08
C VAL A 220 -3.54 -25.43 -3.97
N LYS A 221 -3.78 -26.73 -3.75
CA LYS A 221 -3.10 -27.80 -4.52
C LYS A 221 -3.51 -27.76 -5.99
N ASN A 222 -2.59 -28.18 -6.85
CA ASN A 222 -2.80 -28.37 -8.29
C ASN A 222 -3.21 -27.09 -9.07
N ILE A 223 -2.99 -25.91 -8.51
CA ILE A 223 -3.21 -24.64 -9.20
C ILE A 223 -1.89 -23.86 -9.24
N LYS A 224 -1.50 -23.46 -10.44
CA LYS A 224 -0.40 -22.53 -10.69
C LYS A 224 -0.93 -21.37 -11.50
N ARG A 225 -0.68 -20.12 -11.05
CA ARG A 225 -1.14 -18.90 -11.72
C ARG A 225 -0.12 -17.79 -11.64
N LEU A 226 -0.05 -17.00 -12.68
CA LEU A 226 0.73 -15.78 -12.75
C LEU A 226 -0.22 -14.58 -12.75
N PHE A 227 0.16 -13.53 -12.05
CA PHE A 227 -0.49 -12.22 -12.16
C PHE A 227 0.17 -11.44 -13.31
N GLU A 228 -0.58 -11.11 -14.34
CA GLU A 228 -0.08 -10.41 -15.53
C GLU A 228 -0.45 -8.91 -15.56
N GLY A 229 -1.02 -8.40 -14.48
CA GLY A 229 -1.42 -7.00 -14.42
C GLY A 229 -2.89 -6.77 -14.77
N THR A 230 -3.23 -5.51 -15.01
CA THR A 230 -4.62 -5.07 -15.30
C THR A 230 -4.81 -4.58 -16.73
N ASP A 231 -3.73 -4.44 -17.48
CA ASP A 231 -3.71 -3.84 -18.81
C ASP A 231 -3.02 -4.84 -19.78
N ILE A 232 -3.78 -5.84 -20.23
CA ILE A 232 -3.37 -6.78 -21.29
C ILE A 232 -3.99 -6.30 -22.60
#